data_a9a342f0243b951bca730faad2f80d10
#
_entry.id   a9a342f0243b951bca730faad2f80d10
#
_cell.length_a   1.000
_cell.length_b   1.000
_cell.length_c   1.000
_cell.angle_alpha   90.00
_cell.angle_beta   90.00
_cell.angle_gamma   90.00
#
_symmetry.space_group_name_H-M   'P 1'
#
loop_
_entity.id
_entity.type
_entity.pdbx_description
1 polymer ?
#
loop_
_entity_poly.entity_id
_entity_poly.type
_entity_poly.pdbx_seq_one_letter_code
_entity_poly.pdbx_strand_id
1 'polypeptide(L)'
;MRKFLYVALIAMVGICLVSCEKGQKEFYLSDLQGLWQNDKTTTWYMRFTADKADYGDDYYWGREWGDFGDEVTEEDLFDPENFHGNGWFQYKLEVNGNFTYINMMDNKGADVPKSYKMITLTSSKMTFQDDLKEKKSFTKK
;
A
#
# COMPACT_ATOMS: atom_id res chain seq x y z
N MET A 1 25.07 36.57 -21.23
CA MET A 1 25.35 35.12 -21.14
C MET A 1 24.95 34.52 -19.80
N ARG A 2 25.35 35.11 -18.68
CA ARG A 2 24.94 34.54 -17.38
C ARG A 2 23.43 34.47 -17.15
N LYS A 3 22.67 35.43 -17.63
CA LYS A 3 21.22 35.48 -17.54
C LYS A 3 20.51 34.32 -18.29
N PHE A 4 21.08 33.91 -19.40
CA PHE A 4 20.54 32.79 -20.19
C PHE A 4 20.74 31.44 -19.51
N LEU A 5 21.86 31.25 -18.83
CA LEU A 5 22.15 30.06 -18.09
C LEU A 5 21.19 29.88 -16.89
N TYR A 6 20.90 30.97 -16.21
CA TYR A 6 19.95 30.93 -15.09
C TYR A 6 18.52 30.63 -15.54
N VAL A 7 18.08 31.21 -16.61
CA VAL A 7 16.75 30.98 -17.17
C VAL A 7 16.61 29.52 -17.63
N ALA A 8 17.63 28.98 -18.28
CA ALA A 8 17.62 27.58 -18.70
C ALA A 8 17.61 26.63 -17.52
N LEU A 9 18.35 26.93 -16.46
CA LEU A 9 18.38 26.11 -15.26
C LEU A 9 17.03 26.09 -14.53
N ILE A 10 16.41 27.26 -14.39
CA ILE A 10 15.10 27.39 -13.74
C ILE A 10 14.03 26.66 -14.58
N ALA A 11 14.08 26.74 -15.89
CA ALA A 11 13.18 26.04 -16.77
C ALA A 11 13.33 24.51 -16.66
N MET A 12 14.54 24.00 -16.55
CA MET A 12 14.78 22.57 -16.34
C MET A 12 14.26 22.08 -15.00
N VAL A 13 14.48 22.83 -13.94
CA VAL A 13 13.96 22.50 -12.61
C VAL A 13 12.43 22.54 -12.59
N GLY A 14 11.83 23.52 -13.22
CA GLY A 14 10.38 23.62 -13.36
C GLY A 14 9.78 22.45 -14.14
N ILE A 15 10.40 22.01 -15.19
CA ILE A 15 9.96 20.85 -15.98
C ILE A 15 10.06 19.55 -15.15
N CYS A 16 11.13 19.36 -14.42
CA CYS A 16 11.28 18.20 -13.54
C CYS A 16 10.21 18.17 -12.45
N LEU A 17 9.91 19.28 -11.80
CA LEU A 17 8.87 19.38 -10.79
C LEU A 17 7.48 19.09 -11.36
N VAL A 18 7.18 19.62 -12.53
CA VAL A 18 5.91 19.37 -13.22
C VAL A 18 5.78 17.91 -13.66
N SER A 19 6.85 17.28 -14.11
CA SER A 19 6.86 15.85 -14.41
C SER A 19 6.62 15.00 -13.17
N CYS A 20 7.20 15.35 -12.01
CA CYS A 20 6.98 14.66 -10.76
C CYS A 20 5.54 14.82 -10.26
N GLU A 21 4.92 15.99 -10.45
CA GLU A 21 3.52 16.22 -10.07
C GLU A 21 2.51 15.50 -10.95
N LYS A 22 2.77 15.36 -12.21
CA LYS A 22 1.90 14.63 -13.15
C LYS A 22 2.05 13.12 -13.07
N GLY A 23 2.98 12.72 -12.25
CA GLY A 23 3.27 11.62 -12.48
C GLY A 23 3.33 10.43 -11.78
N GLN A 24 3.56 9.75 -11.62
CA GLN A 24 4.17 8.54 -11.21
C GLN A 24 4.89 8.80 -9.90
N LYS A 25 4.12 8.96 -8.86
CA LYS A 25 4.68 8.76 -7.54
C LYS A 25 5.16 7.33 -7.49
N GLU A 26 6.44 7.12 -7.37
CA GLU A 26 6.97 5.82 -7.03
C GLU A 26 6.59 5.50 -5.59
N PHE A 27 5.88 4.40 -5.42
CA PHE A 27 5.57 3.86 -4.11
C PHE A 27 6.48 2.66 -3.86
N TYR A 28 7.14 2.65 -2.72
CA TYR A 28 8.10 1.60 -2.39
C TYR A 28 7.42 0.50 -1.57
N LEU A 29 7.65 -0.74 -1.96
CA LEU A 29 7.16 -1.90 -1.23
C LEU A 29 7.64 -1.92 0.23
N SER A 30 8.87 -1.48 0.48
CA SER A 30 9.41 -1.37 1.83
C SER A 30 8.64 -0.40 2.72
N ASP A 31 8.06 0.65 2.15
CA ASP A 31 7.19 1.57 2.90
C ASP A 31 5.85 0.94 3.24
N LEU A 32 5.33 0.07 2.36
CA LEU A 32 4.08 -0.64 2.60
C LEU A 32 4.23 -1.73 3.67
N GLN A 33 5.35 -2.42 3.68
CA GLN A 33 5.58 -3.54 4.60
C GLN A 33 5.61 -3.07 6.05
N GLY A 34 4.86 -3.75 6.89
CA GLY A 34 4.71 -3.42 8.30
C GLY A 34 3.26 -3.59 8.78
N LEU A 35 3.02 -3.17 10.00
CA LEU A 35 1.70 -3.21 10.64
C LEU A 35 1.04 -1.83 10.55
N TRP A 36 -0.18 -1.79 10.08
CA TRP A 36 -0.97 -0.59 9.88
C TRP A 36 -2.28 -0.64 10.65
N GLN A 37 -2.66 0.47 11.26
CA GLN A 37 -3.95 0.64 11.92
C GLN A 37 -4.77 1.66 11.16
N ASN A 38 -6.05 1.33 10.90
CA ASN A 38 -6.97 2.26 10.25
C ASN A 38 -7.23 3.47 11.15
N ASP A 39 -7.18 4.67 10.58
CA ASP A 39 -7.31 5.92 11.34
C ASP A 39 -8.73 6.15 11.86
N LYS A 40 -9.74 5.65 11.17
CA LYS A 40 -11.15 5.81 11.53
C LYS A 40 -11.67 4.61 12.31
N THR A 41 -11.46 3.41 11.81
CA THR A 41 -11.84 2.16 12.46
C THR A 41 -10.61 1.59 13.15
N THR A 42 -10.37 2.01 14.38
CA THR A 42 -9.12 1.73 15.11
C THR A 42 -8.95 0.27 15.51
N THR A 43 -9.98 -0.54 15.36
CA THR A 43 -9.90 -2.02 15.49
C THR A 43 -9.39 -2.70 14.23
N TRP A 44 -9.36 -2.01 13.11
CA TRP A 44 -8.95 -2.56 11.83
C TRP A 44 -7.44 -2.42 11.64
N TYR A 45 -6.78 -3.55 11.52
CA TYR A 45 -5.34 -3.62 11.27
C TYR A 45 -5.06 -4.41 10.00
N MET A 46 -4.02 -3.99 9.30
CA MET A 46 -3.47 -4.71 8.16
C MET A 46 -1.95 -4.87 8.35
N ARG A 47 -1.46 -6.08 8.17
CA ARG A 47 -0.03 -6.33 8.14
C ARG A 47 0.37 -6.77 6.75
N PHE A 48 1.35 -6.08 6.19
CA PHE A 48 1.99 -6.45 4.94
C PHE A 48 3.38 -7.00 5.26
N THR A 49 3.58 -8.29 5.06
CA THR A 49 4.85 -8.94 5.39
C THR A 49 5.83 -8.90 4.22
N ALA A 50 7.09 -9.20 4.49
CA ALA A 50 8.11 -9.39 3.46
C ALA A 50 8.25 -10.86 3.03
N ASP A 51 7.37 -11.74 3.52
CA ASP A 51 7.41 -13.17 3.21
C ASP A 51 6.78 -13.44 1.85
N LYS A 52 7.51 -14.11 0.99
CA LYS A 52 7.05 -14.46 -0.35
C LYS A 52 5.84 -15.39 -0.29
N ALA A 53 4.82 -15.07 -1.08
CA ALA A 53 3.62 -15.88 -1.23
C ALA A 53 3.71 -16.82 -2.44
N ASP A 54 2.75 -17.74 -2.53
CA ASP A 54 2.82 -18.83 -3.51
C ASP A 54 2.21 -18.49 -4.88
N TYR A 55 1.39 -17.45 -4.93
CA TYR A 55 0.61 -17.14 -6.14
C TYR A 55 1.48 -16.72 -7.33
N GLY A 56 2.58 -16.03 -7.08
CA GLY A 56 3.50 -15.59 -8.14
C GLY A 56 4.74 -14.96 -7.56
N ASP A 57 5.70 -14.67 -8.43
CA ASP A 57 7.03 -14.22 -8.01
C ASP A 57 7.02 -12.89 -7.25
N ASP A 58 6.01 -12.05 -7.48
CA ASP A 58 5.93 -10.71 -6.92
C ASP A 58 4.92 -10.59 -5.79
N TYR A 59 4.31 -11.68 -5.36
CA TYR A 59 3.33 -11.69 -4.27
C TYR A 59 3.98 -11.96 -2.93
N TYR A 60 3.39 -11.35 -1.89
CA TYR A 60 3.81 -11.47 -0.49
C TYR A 60 2.61 -11.75 0.38
N TRP A 61 2.83 -12.33 1.56
CA TRP A 61 1.79 -12.56 2.52
C TRP A 61 1.43 -11.30 3.28
N GLY A 62 0.14 -11.11 3.53
CA GLY A 62 -0.41 -10.09 4.40
C GLY A 62 -1.52 -10.67 5.27
N ARG A 63 -1.91 -9.94 6.28
CA ARG A 63 -3.00 -10.32 7.17
C ARG A 63 -3.82 -9.11 7.58
N GLU A 64 -5.12 -9.35 7.78
CA GLU A 64 -6.09 -8.33 8.15
C GLU A 64 -6.88 -8.77 9.37
N TRP A 65 -7.16 -7.84 10.27
CA TRP A 65 -7.92 -8.05 11.49
C TRP A 65 -8.91 -6.92 11.72
N GLY A 66 -10.05 -7.25 12.32
CA GLY A 66 -10.96 -6.28 12.92
C GLY A 66 -11.61 -5.30 11.97
N ASP A 67 -11.69 -5.59 10.69
CA ASP A 67 -12.34 -4.75 9.66
C ASP A 67 -13.86 -4.62 9.90
N PHE A 68 -14.45 -5.57 10.61
CA PHE A 68 -15.87 -5.54 10.98
C PHE A 68 -16.12 -4.96 12.39
N GLY A 69 -15.11 -4.38 13.03
CA GLY A 69 -15.22 -3.77 14.34
C GLY A 69 -14.99 -4.75 15.51
N ASP A 70 -14.54 -5.95 15.24
CA ASP A 70 -14.17 -6.92 16.26
C ASP A 70 -12.99 -6.42 17.09
N GLU A 71 -12.99 -6.73 18.36
CA GLU A 71 -11.87 -6.39 19.23
C GLU A 71 -10.64 -7.20 18.84
N VAL A 72 -9.50 -6.51 18.67
CA VAL A 72 -8.21 -7.10 18.33
C VAL A 72 -7.23 -6.81 19.45
N THR A 73 -6.67 -7.86 20.03
CA THR A 73 -5.65 -7.74 21.08
C THR A 73 -4.25 -7.71 20.51
N GLU A 74 -3.28 -7.27 21.30
CA GLU A 74 -1.86 -7.34 20.89
C GLU A 74 -1.44 -8.78 20.56
N GLU A 75 -1.95 -9.74 21.30
CA GLU A 75 -1.68 -11.17 21.08
C GLU A 75 -2.17 -11.62 19.70
N ASP A 76 -3.36 -11.19 19.30
CA ASP A 76 -3.91 -11.51 17.97
C ASP A 76 -2.99 -11.03 16.85
N LEU A 77 -2.36 -9.88 17.01
CA LEU A 77 -1.48 -9.29 16.00
C LEU A 77 -0.18 -10.09 15.80
N PHE A 78 0.17 -10.93 16.75
CA PHE A 78 1.41 -11.72 16.72
C PHE A 78 1.18 -13.22 16.72
N ASP A 79 -0.09 -13.66 16.67
CA ASP A 79 -0.44 -15.08 16.75
C ASP A 79 -0.02 -15.85 15.48
N PRO A 80 0.90 -16.81 15.59
CA PRO A 80 1.29 -17.63 14.45
C PRO A 80 0.35 -18.80 14.16
N GLU A 81 -0.61 -19.11 15.04
CA GLU A 81 -1.43 -20.33 14.95
C GLU A 81 -2.30 -20.38 13.69
N ASN A 82 -2.71 -19.22 13.17
CA ASN A 82 -3.49 -19.14 11.94
C ASN A 82 -2.64 -18.71 10.74
N PHE A 83 -1.38 -19.06 10.72
CA PHE A 83 -0.48 -18.70 9.62
C PHE A 83 -1.03 -19.18 8.26
N HIS A 84 -1.28 -18.24 7.38
CA HIS A 84 -1.94 -18.43 6.08
C HIS A 84 -3.39 -18.93 6.17
N GLY A 85 -4.02 -18.85 7.33
CA GLY A 85 -5.43 -19.15 7.54
C GLY A 85 -6.35 -17.95 7.29
N ASN A 86 -7.47 -17.91 8.03
CA ASN A 86 -8.45 -16.82 7.90
C ASN A 86 -7.81 -15.45 8.17
N GLY A 87 -8.19 -14.47 7.37
CA GLY A 87 -7.63 -13.12 7.44
C GLY A 87 -6.32 -12.95 6.68
N TRP A 88 -5.68 -14.02 6.26
CA TRP A 88 -4.48 -13.96 5.43
C TRP A 88 -4.84 -13.71 3.97
N PHE A 89 -4.02 -12.91 3.30
CA PHE A 89 -4.15 -12.61 1.87
C PHE A 89 -2.77 -12.59 1.23
N GLN A 90 -2.74 -12.62 -0.09
CA GLN A 90 -1.53 -12.44 -0.88
C GLN A 90 -1.63 -11.10 -1.59
N TYR A 91 -0.56 -10.33 -1.59
CA TYR A 91 -0.57 -8.99 -2.17
C TYR A 91 0.67 -8.72 -3.02
N LYS A 92 0.52 -7.77 -3.94
CA LYS A 92 1.64 -7.11 -4.62
C LYS A 92 1.32 -5.65 -4.89
N LEU A 93 2.34 -4.84 -5.06
CA LEU A 93 2.21 -3.52 -5.68
C LEU A 93 2.35 -3.66 -7.18
N GLU A 94 1.42 -3.11 -7.93
CA GLU A 94 1.44 -3.14 -9.38
C GLU A 94 1.22 -1.76 -9.95
N VAL A 95 2.12 -1.34 -10.86
CA VAL A 95 1.95 -0.11 -11.63
C VAL A 95 1.13 -0.42 -12.87
N ASN A 96 0.01 0.27 -13.02
CA ASN A 96 -0.85 0.17 -14.18
C ASN A 96 -1.17 1.56 -14.70
N GLY A 97 -0.60 1.92 -15.85
CA GLY A 97 -0.71 3.27 -16.38
C GLY A 97 -0.01 4.28 -15.46
N ASN A 98 -0.75 5.29 -15.03
CA ASN A 98 -0.22 6.36 -14.17
C ASN A 98 -0.41 6.10 -12.67
N PHE A 99 -0.96 4.95 -12.30
CA PHE A 99 -1.33 4.66 -10.93
C PHE A 99 -0.69 3.38 -10.44
N THR A 100 -0.49 3.32 -9.13
CA THR A 100 -0.03 2.11 -8.43
C THR A 100 -1.20 1.54 -7.64
N TYR A 101 -1.34 0.23 -7.70
CA TYR A 101 -2.39 -0.51 -7.02
C TYR A 101 -1.81 -1.53 -6.06
N ILE A 102 -2.49 -1.74 -4.94
CA ILE A 102 -2.29 -2.95 -4.14
C ILE A 102 -3.25 -3.99 -4.69
N ASN A 103 -2.73 -5.02 -5.32
CA ASN A 103 -3.52 -6.16 -5.75
C ASN A 103 -3.51 -7.21 -4.65
N MET A 104 -4.69 -7.61 -4.21
CA MET A 104 -4.86 -8.56 -3.12
C MET A 104 -5.67 -9.75 -3.57
N MET A 105 -5.26 -10.93 -3.15
CA MET A 105 -5.97 -12.20 -3.35
C MET A 105 -6.18 -12.87 -2.00
N ASP A 106 -7.13 -13.79 -1.93
CA ASP A 106 -7.33 -14.56 -0.70
C ASP A 106 -6.11 -15.45 -0.37
N ASN A 107 -6.17 -16.08 0.77
CA ASN A 107 -5.08 -16.95 1.26
C ASN A 107 -4.81 -18.17 0.37
N LYS A 108 -5.74 -18.53 -0.50
CA LYS A 108 -5.61 -19.67 -1.43
C LYS A 108 -5.21 -19.25 -2.84
N GLY A 109 -5.06 -17.95 -3.06
CA GLY A 109 -4.84 -17.41 -4.41
C GLY A 109 -6.08 -17.49 -5.28
N ALA A 110 -7.27 -17.64 -4.69
CA ALA A 110 -8.51 -17.69 -5.43
C ALA A 110 -8.93 -16.31 -5.93
N ASP A 111 -9.67 -16.34 -6.97
CA ASP A 111 -9.93 -15.24 -7.88
C ASP A 111 -11.03 -14.30 -7.37
N VAL A 112 -10.77 -13.58 -6.31
CA VAL A 112 -11.49 -12.33 -6.05
C VAL A 112 -10.44 -11.24 -5.83
N PRO A 113 -9.75 -10.83 -6.90
CA PRO A 113 -8.72 -9.83 -6.74
C PRO A 113 -9.35 -8.52 -6.31
N LYS A 114 -8.98 -8.05 -5.14
CA LYS A 114 -9.21 -6.66 -4.75
C LYS A 114 -8.03 -5.84 -5.26
N SER A 115 -8.34 -4.74 -5.92
CA SER A 115 -7.33 -3.83 -6.44
C SER A 115 -7.57 -2.45 -5.85
N TYR A 116 -6.74 -2.04 -4.93
CA TYR A 116 -6.84 -0.75 -4.26
C TYR A 116 -5.85 0.23 -4.83
N LYS A 117 -6.35 1.37 -5.31
CA LYS A 117 -5.52 2.43 -5.86
C LYS A 117 -4.77 3.15 -4.74
N MET A 118 -3.45 3.14 -4.81
CA MET A 118 -2.61 3.85 -3.84
C MET A 118 -2.70 5.37 -4.07
N ILE A 119 -3.02 6.11 -3.03
CA ILE A 119 -3.08 7.57 -3.06
C ILE A 119 -1.85 8.16 -2.37
N THR A 120 -1.55 7.69 -1.16
CA THR A 120 -0.40 8.13 -0.38
C THR A 120 0.26 6.92 0.26
N LEU A 121 1.58 6.86 0.19
CA LEU A 121 2.36 5.88 0.92
C LEU A 121 3.69 6.50 1.34
N THR A 122 3.89 6.58 2.64
CA THR A 122 5.15 6.96 3.27
C THR A 122 5.53 5.91 4.30
N SER A 123 6.62 6.09 5.01
CA SER A 123 7.03 5.17 6.07
C SER A 123 6.06 5.12 7.26
N SER A 124 5.12 6.05 7.36
CA SER A 124 4.21 6.18 8.51
C SER A 124 2.74 6.35 8.17
N LYS A 125 2.41 6.74 6.94
CA LYS A 125 1.04 7.00 6.49
C LYS A 125 0.74 6.30 5.18
N MET A 126 -0.48 5.77 5.09
CA MET A 126 -0.99 5.13 3.89
C MET A 126 -2.44 5.54 3.65
N THR A 127 -2.75 5.91 2.42
CA THR A 127 -4.13 6.09 1.97
C THR A 127 -4.31 5.36 0.64
N PHE A 128 -5.34 4.55 0.55
CA PHE A 128 -5.74 3.94 -0.70
C PHE A 128 -7.23 4.17 -0.97
N GLN A 129 -7.63 4.01 -2.21
CA GLN A 129 -9.01 4.10 -2.64
C GLN A 129 -9.52 2.70 -2.99
N ASP A 130 -10.64 2.31 -2.39
CA ASP A 130 -11.26 1.00 -2.61
C ASP A 130 -12.12 0.96 -3.88
N ASP A 131 -12.78 -0.18 -4.14
CA ASP A 131 -13.63 -0.40 -5.31
C ASP A 131 -14.86 0.51 -5.34
N LEU A 132 -15.29 0.98 -4.18
CA LEU A 132 -16.40 1.94 -4.05
C LEU A 132 -15.93 3.38 -4.14
N LYS A 133 -14.67 3.61 -4.47
CA LYS A 133 -14.00 4.91 -4.52
C LYS A 133 -13.94 5.64 -3.17
N GLU A 134 -14.06 4.90 -2.08
CA GLU A 134 -13.85 5.42 -0.74
C GLU A 134 -12.37 5.39 -0.37
N LYS A 135 -11.89 6.46 0.24
CA LYS A 135 -10.52 6.54 0.74
C LYS A 135 -10.42 5.94 2.13
N LYS A 136 -9.44 5.06 2.30
CA LYS A 136 -9.12 4.43 3.58
C LYS A 136 -7.70 4.85 3.97
N SER A 137 -7.55 5.39 5.17
CA SER A 137 -6.28 5.90 5.67
C SER A 137 -5.81 5.11 6.88
N PHE A 138 -4.52 4.86 6.92
CA PHE A 138 -3.87 4.04 7.94
C PHE A 138 -2.61 4.73 8.44
N THR A 139 -2.27 4.44 9.68
CA THR A 139 -1.02 4.85 10.32
C THR A 139 -0.20 3.61 10.67
N LYS A 140 1.10 3.64 10.36
CA LYS A 140 2.01 2.54 10.71
C LYS A 140 2.25 2.50 12.21
N LYS A 141 2.19 1.30 12.76
CA LYS A 141 2.40 1.01 14.19
C LYS A 141 3.80 0.52 14.46
#